data_a36baeb726dd9b5575421eef22f48796
#
_entry.id   a36baeb726dd9b5575421eef22f48796
#
_cell.length_a   1.000
_cell.length_b   1.000
_cell.length_c   1.000
_cell.angle_alpha   90.00
_cell.angle_beta   90.00
_cell.angle_gamma   90.00
#
_symmetry.space_group_name_H-M   'P 1'
#
loop_
_entity.id
_entity.type
_entity.pdbx_description
1 polymer ?
#
loop_
_entity_poly.entity_id
_entity_poly.type
_entity_poly.pdbx_seq_one_letter_code
_entity_poly.pdbx_strand_id
1 'polypeptide(L)'
;SGALNGVREGTVIAALLVGFIARLLGKKLEFIKPLLFPEECREDAGAELLKENGAGTDGYQRNVIVIGRQYGSGGHDIGKALAEKLDFDFYDQEIIKMAAGTTGMTPDFIRKNEEAMTNSFLYDLVNQMYLYGQEAEEAPKDQIFGAESKVIGELAAKGNCVIVGRCSDYILRDRNNVLKIFFQAPLESRIRRVMQRENLSEKDVAHKIHREDRHRADNYHYYTGRMWGAAANFDLTINTDLGVS
;
A
#
# COMPACT_ATOMS: atom_id res chain seq x y z
N SER A 1 -20.57 3.42 -35.15
CA SER A 1 -19.72 2.47 -34.42
C SER A 1 -18.32 3.05 -34.28
N GLY A 2 -18.10 3.88 -33.25
CA GLY A 2 -16.79 4.43 -32.92
C GLY A 2 -16.21 3.60 -31.78
N ALA A 3 -15.23 2.76 -32.11
CA ALA A 3 -14.47 2.00 -31.14
C ALA A 3 -13.65 2.97 -30.30
N LEU A 4 -13.77 2.90 -28.98
CA LEU A 4 -12.86 3.49 -28.00
C LEU A 4 -11.54 2.71 -28.02
N ASN A 5 -10.74 2.91 -29.07
CA ASN A 5 -9.41 2.34 -29.18
C ASN A 5 -8.45 3.15 -28.31
N GLY A 6 -7.98 2.54 -27.21
CA GLY A 6 -6.85 3.05 -26.44
C GLY A 6 -7.00 3.11 -24.93
N VAL A 7 -8.19 2.90 -24.39
CA VAL A 7 -8.35 2.84 -22.93
C VAL A 7 -8.17 1.39 -22.48
N ARG A 8 -7.05 1.08 -21.83
CA ARG A 8 -6.83 -0.23 -21.21
C ARG A 8 -7.91 -0.46 -20.15
N GLU A 9 -8.45 -1.69 -20.08
CA GLU A 9 -9.50 -2.08 -19.12
C GLU A 9 -9.20 -1.65 -17.68
N GLY A 10 -7.92 -1.64 -17.28
CA GLY A 10 -7.47 -1.13 -15.98
C GLY A 10 -7.77 0.34 -15.71
N THR A 11 -7.81 1.18 -16.75
CA THR A 11 -8.08 2.62 -16.59
C THR A 11 -9.55 2.89 -16.33
N VAL A 12 -10.45 2.10 -16.94
CA VAL A 12 -11.89 2.19 -16.72
C VAL A 12 -12.23 1.70 -15.31
N ILE A 13 -11.63 0.58 -14.89
CA ILE A 13 -11.80 0.02 -13.54
C ILE A 13 -11.28 1.01 -12.48
N ALA A 14 -10.13 1.63 -12.69
CA ALA A 14 -9.60 2.64 -11.78
C ALA A 14 -10.53 3.86 -11.67
N ALA A 15 -11.10 4.34 -12.77
CA ALA A 15 -12.03 5.46 -12.76
C ALA A 15 -13.34 5.13 -12.04
N LEU A 16 -13.89 3.92 -12.25
CA LEU A 16 -15.10 3.45 -11.56
C LEU A 16 -14.84 3.22 -10.06
N LEU A 17 -13.67 2.65 -9.71
CA LEU A 17 -13.27 2.44 -8.33
C LEU A 17 -13.07 3.76 -7.57
N VAL A 18 -12.45 4.75 -8.17
CA VAL A 18 -12.29 6.08 -7.57
C VAL A 18 -13.66 6.72 -7.34
N GLY A 19 -14.58 6.62 -8.31
CA GLY A 19 -15.95 7.12 -8.15
C GLY A 19 -16.75 6.38 -7.07
N PHE A 20 -16.58 5.07 -6.95
CA PHE A 20 -17.23 4.24 -5.93
C PHE A 20 -16.67 4.51 -4.53
N ILE A 21 -15.35 4.59 -4.40
CA ILE A 21 -14.63 4.95 -3.18
C ILE A 21 -15.08 6.32 -2.66
N ALA A 22 -15.17 7.31 -3.53
CA ALA A 22 -15.61 8.65 -3.18
C ALA A 22 -17.07 8.69 -2.69
N ARG A 23 -17.92 7.82 -3.25
CA ARG A 23 -19.35 7.75 -2.88
C ARG A 23 -19.60 7.04 -1.53
N LEU A 24 -18.74 6.08 -1.16
CA LEU A 24 -18.88 5.29 0.07
C LEU A 24 -18.33 5.97 1.33
N LEU A 25 -17.35 6.83 1.18
CA LEU A 25 -16.57 7.29 2.32
C LEU A 25 -16.97 8.65 2.90
N GLY A 26 -17.99 9.31 2.37
CA GLY A 26 -18.58 10.53 2.94
C GLY A 26 -17.53 11.51 3.48
N LYS A 27 -17.64 11.87 4.75
CA LYS A 27 -16.79 12.88 5.40
C LYS A 27 -15.28 12.57 5.42
N LYS A 28 -14.86 11.29 5.39
CA LYS A 28 -13.42 10.93 5.38
C LYS A 28 -12.72 11.18 4.04
N LEU A 29 -13.49 11.37 2.97
CA LEU A 29 -12.96 11.60 1.61
C LEU A 29 -13.39 12.95 1.03
N GLU A 30 -13.71 13.91 1.86
CA GLU A 30 -14.03 15.28 1.39
C GLU A 30 -12.92 15.87 0.52
N PHE A 31 -11.68 15.47 0.72
CA PHE A 31 -10.57 15.89 -0.12
C PHE A 31 -10.61 15.37 -1.57
N ILE A 32 -11.35 14.26 -1.84
CA ILE A 32 -11.51 13.73 -3.20
C ILE A 32 -12.73 14.36 -3.92
N LYS A 33 -13.70 14.90 -3.19
CA LYS A 33 -14.88 15.57 -3.77
C LYS A 33 -14.53 16.65 -4.81
N PRO A 34 -13.54 17.55 -4.59
CA PRO A 34 -13.21 18.57 -5.57
C PRO A 34 -12.66 17.99 -6.88
N LEU A 35 -12.06 16.81 -6.82
CA LEU A 35 -11.49 16.13 -7.98
C LEU A 35 -12.57 15.42 -8.83
N LEU A 36 -13.61 14.90 -8.17
CA LEU A 36 -14.67 14.12 -8.81
C LEU A 36 -15.88 14.96 -9.20
N PHE A 37 -16.11 16.09 -8.51
CA PHE A 37 -17.23 17.01 -8.71
C PHE A 37 -16.73 18.48 -8.66
N PRO A 38 -16.00 18.95 -9.71
CA PRO A 38 -15.35 20.24 -9.67
C PRO A 38 -16.27 21.45 -9.52
N GLU A 39 -17.55 21.33 -9.87
CA GLU A 39 -18.50 22.46 -9.90
C GLU A 39 -19.28 22.62 -8.59
N GLU A 40 -19.47 21.58 -7.78
CA GLU A 40 -20.25 21.66 -6.54
C GLU A 40 -19.44 22.08 -5.30
N CYS A 41 -18.11 22.07 -5.35
CA CYS A 41 -17.25 22.28 -4.19
C CYS A 41 -16.70 23.72 -4.05
N ARG A 42 -17.13 24.69 -4.84
CA ARG A 42 -16.46 26.01 -4.86
C ARG A 42 -16.96 27.05 -3.87
N GLU A 43 -18.10 26.92 -3.23
CA GLU A 43 -18.65 28.05 -2.47
C GLU A 43 -18.78 27.88 -0.94
N ASP A 44 -18.97 26.67 -0.36
CA ASP A 44 -19.37 26.63 1.06
C ASP A 44 -18.52 25.80 2.03
N ALA A 45 -17.72 24.83 1.58
CA ALA A 45 -17.03 23.91 2.49
C ALA A 45 -15.67 24.42 3.03
N GLY A 46 -15.05 25.39 2.37
CA GLY A 46 -13.72 25.89 2.75
C GLY A 46 -13.69 26.82 3.95
N ALA A 47 -14.80 27.47 4.24
CA ALA A 47 -14.83 28.54 5.25
C ALA A 47 -15.18 28.06 6.67
N GLU A 48 -15.91 26.96 6.81
CA GLU A 48 -16.39 26.49 8.11
C GLU A 48 -15.42 25.51 8.78
N LEU A 49 -14.71 24.68 8.01
CA LEU A 49 -13.68 23.76 8.51
C LEU A 49 -12.40 24.46 9.01
N LEU A 50 -12.14 25.68 8.56
CA LEU A 50 -11.00 26.49 9.01
C LEU A 50 -11.16 27.10 10.40
N LYS A 51 -12.37 27.08 10.96
CA LYS A 51 -12.66 27.65 12.29
C LYS A 51 -12.56 26.69 13.44
N GLU A 52 -12.65 25.38 13.22
CA GLU A 52 -12.68 24.39 14.32
C GLU A 52 -11.33 23.78 14.70
N ASN A 53 -10.33 23.84 13.84
CA ASN A 53 -9.00 23.28 14.14
C ASN A 53 -7.94 24.37 14.09
N GLY A 54 -7.66 25.02 15.22
CA GLY A 54 -6.65 26.07 15.38
C GLY A 54 -5.27 25.71 14.80
N ALA A 55 -5.15 25.72 13.47
CA ALA A 55 -3.97 25.39 12.72
C ALA A 55 -3.43 26.62 12.00
N GLY A 56 -2.14 26.76 12.08
CA GLY A 56 -1.37 27.79 11.38
C GLY A 56 -1.56 27.74 9.86
N THR A 57 -1.16 28.80 9.23
CA THR A 57 -1.43 29.36 7.90
C THR A 57 -1.16 28.50 6.64
N ASP A 58 -1.08 27.17 6.71
CA ASP A 58 -0.98 26.29 5.54
C ASP A 58 -2.14 25.26 5.54
N GLY A 59 -3.32 25.73 5.13
CA GLY A 59 -4.61 25.02 5.21
C GLY A 59 -4.80 23.87 4.22
N TYR A 60 -3.76 23.22 3.70
CA TYR A 60 -3.86 21.99 2.94
C TYR A 60 -3.52 20.81 3.84
N GLN A 61 -4.53 20.06 4.27
CA GLN A 61 -4.33 18.78 4.93
C GLN A 61 -3.68 17.84 3.90
N ARG A 62 -2.40 17.55 4.09
CA ARG A 62 -1.63 16.66 3.22
C ARG A 62 -2.11 15.24 3.44
N ASN A 63 -2.75 14.66 2.45
CA ASN A 63 -3.40 13.36 2.55
C ASN A 63 -2.46 12.22 2.16
N VAL A 64 -2.65 11.06 2.79
CA VAL A 64 -1.85 9.85 2.54
C VAL A 64 -2.79 8.69 2.24
N ILE A 65 -2.49 7.92 1.20
CA ILE A 65 -3.20 6.69 0.88
C ILE A 65 -2.22 5.53 1.04
N VAL A 66 -2.56 4.54 1.88
CA VAL A 66 -1.77 3.32 2.01
C VAL A 66 -2.49 2.14 1.41
N ILE A 67 -1.76 1.30 0.69
CA ILE A 67 -2.33 0.19 -0.08
C ILE A 67 -1.71 -1.14 0.36
N GLY A 68 -2.51 -1.97 1.02
CA GLY A 68 -2.28 -3.41 1.14
C GLY A 68 -2.84 -4.13 -0.09
N ARG A 69 -2.22 -5.25 -0.51
CA ARG A 69 -2.69 -5.95 -1.72
C ARG A 69 -2.25 -7.40 -1.78
N GLN A 70 -3.12 -8.28 -2.26
CA GLN A 70 -2.75 -9.63 -2.67
C GLN A 70 -1.91 -9.59 -3.95
N TYR A 71 -1.02 -10.59 -4.14
CA TYR A 71 -0.22 -10.70 -5.36
C TYR A 71 -1.12 -10.99 -6.57
N GLY A 72 -0.94 -10.24 -7.65
CA GLY A 72 -1.79 -10.34 -8.84
C GLY A 72 -3.17 -9.72 -8.72
N SER A 73 -3.52 -9.05 -7.61
CA SER A 73 -4.81 -8.35 -7.48
C SER A 73 -4.91 -7.07 -8.33
N GLY A 74 -3.81 -6.58 -8.90
CA GLY A 74 -3.79 -5.29 -9.62
C GLY A 74 -3.64 -4.06 -8.71
N GLY A 75 -3.55 -4.26 -7.40
CA GLY A 75 -3.50 -3.15 -6.44
C GLY A 75 -2.31 -2.20 -6.63
N HIS A 76 -1.18 -2.67 -7.14
CA HIS A 76 -0.04 -1.81 -7.48
C HIS A 76 -0.37 -0.85 -8.63
N ASP A 77 -0.93 -1.39 -9.72
CA ASP A 77 -1.25 -0.60 -10.93
C ASP A 77 -2.38 0.39 -10.66
N ILE A 78 -3.38 -0.04 -9.86
CA ILE A 78 -4.46 0.83 -9.39
C ILE A 78 -3.89 1.95 -8.51
N GLY A 79 -2.98 1.64 -7.60
CA GLY A 79 -2.34 2.64 -6.73
C GLY A 79 -1.54 3.67 -7.53
N LYS A 80 -0.81 3.22 -8.54
CA LYS A 80 -0.06 4.10 -9.45
C LYS A 80 -1.00 5.03 -10.24
N ALA A 81 -2.05 4.47 -10.84
CA ALA A 81 -3.04 5.25 -11.57
C ALA A 81 -3.80 6.25 -10.66
N LEU A 82 -4.04 5.86 -9.40
CA LEU A 82 -4.65 6.73 -8.41
C LEU A 82 -3.72 7.92 -8.06
N ALA A 83 -2.43 7.65 -7.85
CA ALA A 83 -1.44 8.70 -7.58
C ALA A 83 -1.35 9.69 -8.75
N GLU A 84 -1.25 9.19 -9.98
CA GLU A 84 -1.23 10.02 -11.19
C GLU A 84 -2.50 10.89 -11.30
N LYS A 85 -3.68 10.33 -10.98
CA LYS A 85 -4.96 11.07 -11.07
C LYS A 85 -5.12 12.13 -9.99
N LEU A 86 -4.52 11.91 -8.81
CA LEU A 86 -4.58 12.83 -7.67
C LEU A 86 -3.43 13.83 -7.64
N ASP A 87 -2.48 13.71 -8.57
CA ASP A 87 -1.20 14.46 -8.54
C ASP A 87 -0.45 14.23 -7.21
N PHE A 88 -0.41 12.94 -6.78
CA PHE A 88 0.27 12.48 -5.58
C PHE A 88 1.56 11.74 -5.95
N ASP A 89 2.54 11.81 -5.07
CA ASP A 89 3.73 10.97 -5.17
C ASP A 89 3.38 9.48 -4.97
N PHE A 90 4.07 8.60 -5.69
CA PHE A 90 3.86 7.16 -5.59
C PHE A 90 5.11 6.47 -5.06
N TYR A 91 4.98 5.69 -3.98
CA TYR A 91 6.07 4.99 -3.31
C TYR A 91 5.78 3.49 -3.15
N ASP A 92 6.65 2.64 -3.69
CA ASP A 92 6.66 1.18 -3.51
C ASP A 92 8.11 0.73 -3.28
N GLN A 93 8.88 0.45 -4.34
CA GLN A 93 10.27 -0.01 -4.23
C GLN A 93 11.25 1.11 -3.87
N GLU A 94 10.88 2.35 -4.06
CA GLU A 94 11.67 3.52 -3.69
C GLU A 94 11.97 3.56 -2.19
N ILE A 95 11.05 3.05 -1.36
CA ILE A 95 11.23 2.97 0.09
C ILE A 95 12.46 2.13 0.45
N ILE A 96 12.69 1.01 -0.25
CA ILE A 96 13.91 0.18 -0.06
C ILE A 96 15.17 1.00 -0.29
N LYS A 97 15.20 1.78 -1.36
CA LYS A 97 16.38 2.59 -1.71
C LYS A 97 16.63 3.69 -0.67
N MET A 98 15.56 4.30 -0.16
CA MET A 98 15.66 5.31 0.89
C MET A 98 16.11 4.70 2.22
N ALA A 99 15.57 3.54 2.61
CA ALA A 99 15.97 2.81 3.80
C ALA A 99 17.43 2.34 3.72
N ALA A 100 17.88 1.90 2.55
CA ALA A 100 19.29 1.56 2.30
C ALA A 100 20.23 2.76 2.54
N GLY A 101 19.83 3.94 2.09
CA GLY A 101 20.60 5.18 2.31
C GLY A 101 20.73 5.57 3.79
N THR A 102 19.76 5.19 4.63
CA THR A 102 19.81 5.50 6.07
C THR A 102 20.50 4.45 6.92
N THR A 103 20.54 3.20 6.48
CA THR A 103 21.16 2.07 7.23
C THR A 103 22.56 1.74 6.79
N GLY A 104 23.04 2.28 5.65
CA GLY A 104 24.29 1.86 5.02
C GLY A 104 24.23 0.46 4.37
N MET A 105 23.08 -0.19 4.38
CA MET A 105 22.84 -1.47 3.72
C MET A 105 22.62 -1.28 2.22
N THR A 106 22.95 -2.31 1.42
CA THR A 106 22.62 -2.25 -0.01
C THR A 106 21.13 -2.56 -0.26
N PRO A 107 20.49 -1.98 -1.29
CA PRO A 107 19.11 -2.31 -1.65
C PRO A 107 18.92 -3.80 -1.90
N ASP A 108 19.92 -4.50 -2.46
CA ASP A 108 19.89 -5.95 -2.68
C ASP A 108 19.92 -6.75 -1.39
N PHE A 109 20.66 -6.29 -0.38
CA PHE A 109 20.67 -6.92 0.94
C PHE A 109 19.31 -6.78 1.61
N ILE A 110 18.69 -5.60 1.57
CA ILE A 110 17.36 -5.36 2.12
C ILE A 110 16.35 -6.28 1.44
N ARG A 111 16.30 -6.30 0.11
CA ARG A 111 15.37 -7.15 -0.66
C ARG A 111 15.54 -8.63 -0.35
N LYS A 112 16.78 -9.14 -0.28
CA LYS A 112 17.05 -10.54 0.06
C LYS A 112 16.59 -10.90 1.47
N ASN A 113 16.74 -10.00 2.44
CA ASN A 113 16.27 -10.25 3.80
C ASN A 113 14.75 -10.19 3.91
N GLU A 114 14.07 -9.34 3.14
CA GLU A 114 12.62 -9.36 3.01
C GLU A 114 12.12 -10.68 2.39
N GLU A 115 12.81 -11.19 1.37
CA GLU A 115 12.48 -12.47 0.72
C GLU A 115 12.81 -13.70 1.59
N ALA A 116 13.87 -13.63 2.41
CA ALA A 116 14.31 -14.74 3.26
C ALA A 116 13.38 -15.05 4.44
N MET A 117 12.43 -14.18 4.76
CA MET A 117 11.51 -14.31 5.89
C MET A 117 10.54 -15.50 5.79
N THR A 118 10.52 -16.25 4.69
CA THR A 118 9.68 -17.44 4.50
C THR A 118 10.10 -18.68 5.30
N ASN A 119 11.30 -18.73 5.87
CA ASN A 119 11.76 -19.83 6.70
C ASN A 119 11.86 -19.42 8.18
N SER A 120 10.81 -18.79 8.66
CA SER A 120 10.68 -18.11 9.95
C SER A 120 11.20 -18.92 11.15
N PHE A 121 10.86 -20.21 11.25
CA PHE A 121 11.23 -21.00 12.43
C PHE A 121 12.73 -21.26 12.57
N LEU A 122 13.42 -21.55 11.48
CA LEU A 122 14.88 -21.75 11.49
C LEU A 122 15.61 -20.44 11.71
N TYR A 123 15.09 -19.33 11.18
CA TYR A 123 15.67 -18.02 11.34
C TYR A 123 15.52 -17.49 12.78
N ASP A 124 14.36 -17.72 13.41
CA ASP A 124 14.14 -17.36 14.81
C ASP A 124 14.99 -18.22 15.75
N LEU A 125 15.19 -19.49 15.42
CA LEU A 125 16.06 -20.39 16.17
C LEU A 125 17.54 -19.95 16.06
N VAL A 126 17.97 -19.58 14.87
CA VAL A 126 19.34 -19.09 14.64
C VAL A 126 19.56 -17.75 15.34
N ASN A 127 18.60 -16.83 15.26
CA ASN A 127 18.66 -15.57 15.99
C ASN A 127 18.70 -15.76 17.52
N GLN A 128 17.89 -16.67 18.05
CA GLN A 128 17.97 -17.02 19.48
C GLN A 128 19.34 -17.58 19.88
N MET A 129 19.99 -18.37 19.02
CA MET A 129 21.34 -18.88 19.27
C MET A 129 22.39 -17.78 19.20
N TYR A 130 22.25 -16.78 18.33
CA TYR A 130 23.17 -15.63 18.25
C TYR A 130 22.99 -14.65 19.41
N LEU A 131 21.76 -14.47 19.93
CA LEU A 131 21.49 -13.59 21.08
C LEU A 131 22.11 -14.10 22.41
N TYR A 132 22.49 -15.36 22.50
CA TYR A 132 23.15 -15.91 23.69
C TYR A 132 24.66 -15.60 23.77
N GLY A 133 25.24 -14.96 22.77
CA GLY A 133 26.72 -14.86 22.63
C GLY A 133 27.35 -13.48 22.53
N GLN A 134 26.60 -12.41 22.24
CA GLN A 134 27.17 -11.04 22.13
C GLN A 134 26.11 -9.98 22.46
N GLU A 135 26.55 -8.77 22.84
CA GLU A 135 25.71 -7.58 23.04
C GLU A 135 24.74 -7.44 21.86
N ALA A 136 23.43 -7.42 22.16
CA ALA A 136 22.36 -7.58 21.21
C ALA A 136 22.34 -6.43 20.17
N GLU A 137 23.06 -6.59 19.07
CA GLU A 137 22.72 -5.85 17.84
C GLU A 137 21.35 -6.33 17.37
N GLU A 138 20.43 -5.37 17.11
CA GLU A 138 19.13 -5.68 16.52
C GLU A 138 19.31 -6.55 15.27
N ALA A 139 18.47 -7.57 15.13
CA ALA A 139 18.52 -8.43 13.95
C ALA A 139 18.40 -7.59 12.67
N PRO A 140 19.16 -7.91 11.60
CA PRO A 140 19.14 -7.10 10.37
C PRO A 140 17.74 -6.80 9.84
N LYS A 141 16.80 -7.73 9.99
CA LYS A 141 15.39 -7.54 9.60
C LYS A 141 14.69 -6.44 10.39
N ASP A 142 14.98 -6.32 11.69
CA ASP A 142 14.36 -5.32 12.56
C ASP A 142 14.95 -3.93 12.29
N GLN A 143 16.25 -3.85 12.00
CA GLN A 143 16.90 -2.62 11.54
C GLN A 143 16.31 -2.15 10.20
N ILE A 144 16.05 -3.08 9.27
CA ILE A 144 15.41 -2.78 7.98
C ILE A 144 14.00 -2.24 8.22
N PHE A 145 13.19 -2.92 9.02
CA PHE A 145 11.83 -2.48 9.34
C PHE A 145 11.80 -1.12 10.05
N GLY A 146 12.75 -0.89 10.97
CA GLY A 146 12.92 0.41 11.64
C GLY A 146 13.23 1.54 10.64
N ALA A 147 14.15 1.28 9.72
CA ALA A 147 14.50 2.24 8.66
C ALA A 147 13.34 2.52 7.70
N GLU A 148 12.63 1.47 7.25
CA GLU A 148 11.45 1.62 6.41
C GLU A 148 10.33 2.38 7.13
N SER A 149 10.10 2.09 8.41
CA SER A 149 9.11 2.78 9.24
C SER A 149 9.42 4.28 9.36
N LYS A 150 10.70 4.63 9.53
CA LYS A 150 11.15 6.03 9.56
C LYS A 150 10.90 6.71 8.21
N VAL A 151 11.32 6.10 7.11
CA VAL A 151 11.09 6.63 5.75
C VAL A 151 9.59 6.82 5.48
N ILE A 152 8.76 5.82 5.78
CA ILE A 152 7.29 5.90 5.61
C ILE A 152 6.72 7.05 6.45
N GLY A 153 7.19 7.23 7.69
CA GLY A 153 6.78 8.32 8.55
C GLY A 153 7.12 9.71 7.97
N GLU A 154 8.32 9.85 7.39
CA GLU A 154 8.80 11.08 6.76
C GLU A 154 8.02 11.39 5.46
N LEU A 155 7.76 10.38 4.61
CA LEU A 155 6.95 10.53 3.40
C LEU A 155 5.52 10.93 3.73
N ALA A 156 4.91 10.28 4.72
CA ALA A 156 3.58 10.63 5.19
C ALA A 156 3.50 12.03 5.83
N ALA A 157 4.59 12.54 6.40
CA ALA A 157 4.66 13.91 6.92
C ALA A 157 4.71 14.94 5.80
N LYS A 158 5.32 14.62 4.65
CA LYS A 158 5.26 15.45 3.43
C LYS A 158 3.84 15.48 2.87
N GLY A 159 3.12 14.36 2.98
CA GLY A 159 1.73 14.20 2.52
C GLY A 159 1.60 14.10 1.01
N ASN A 160 0.34 14.06 0.54
CA ASN A 160 -0.04 13.92 -0.86
C ASN A 160 0.70 12.76 -1.55
N CYS A 161 0.63 11.57 -0.93
CA CYS A 161 1.31 10.39 -1.45
C CYS A 161 0.49 9.12 -1.33
N VAL A 162 0.82 8.17 -2.21
CA VAL A 162 0.34 6.79 -2.19
C VAL A 162 1.50 5.88 -1.84
N ILE A 163 1.37 5.12 -0.75
CA ILE A 163 2.39 4.20 -0.24
C ILE A 163 1.89 2.77 -0.35
N VAL A 164 2.69 1.87 -0.92
CA VAL A 164 2.25 0.51 -1.23
C VAL A 164 3.00 -0.54 -0.39
N GLY A 165 2.27 -1.21 0.50
CA GLY A 165 2.77 -2.33 1.31
C GLY A 165 3.60 -1.92 2.53
N ARG A 166 4.55 -2.79 2.95
CA ARG A 166 5.54 -2.56 4.04
C ARG A 166 4.92 -2.21 5.39
N CYS A 167 3.79 -2.84 5.71
CA CYS A 167 3.05 -2.58 6.93
C CYS A 167 2.70 -1.08 7.13
N SER A 168 2.64 -0.29 6.05
CA SER A 168 2.39 1.16 6.12
C SER A 168 1.04 1.50 6.77
N ASP A 169 0.04 0.63 6.63
CA ASP A 169 -1.24 0.72 7.32
C ASP A 169 -1.10 0.65 8.86
N TYR A 170 -0.15 -0.16 9.33
CA TYR A 170 0.16 -0.29 10.76
C TYR A 170 1.08 0.83 11.25
N ILE A 171 2.13 1.16 10.48
CA ILE A 171 3.08 2.23 10.82
C ILE A 171 2.35 3.57 10.97
N LEU A 172 1.38 3.83 10.10
CA LEU A 172 0.62 5.09 10.07
C LEU A 172 -0.76 4.99 10.75
N ARG A 173 -1.01 3.95 11.57
CA ARG A 173 -2.33 3.66 12.16
C ARG A 173 -2.91 4.78 13.01
N ASP A 174 -2.04 5.56 13.65
CA ASP A 174 -2.43 6.61 14.59
C ASP A 174 -2.60 8.00 13.91
N ARG A 175 -2.46 8.07 12.58
CA ARG A 175 -2.63 9.31 11.81
C ARG A 175 -4.06 9.43 11.28
N ASN A 176 -4.67 10.58 11.45
CA ASN A 176 -6.05 10.84 11.03
C ASN A 176 -6.20 11.11 9.52
N ASN A 177 -5.11 11.52 8.86
CA ASN A 177 -5.09 11.88 7.43
C ASN A 177 -4.64 10.74 6.52
N VAL A 178 -4.78 9.48 6.95
CA VAL A 178 -4.40 8.27 6.21
C VAL A 178 -5.62 7.46 5.84
N LEU A 179 -5.79 7.19 4.54
CA LEU A 179 -6.76 6.25 4.01
C LEU A 179 -6.08 4.91 3.77
N LYS A 180 -6.58 3.85 4.41
CA LYS A 180 -6.04 2.48 4.32
C LYS A 180 -6.93 1.63 3.43
N ILE A 181 -6.37 1.13 2.32
CA ILE A 181 -7.08 0.32 1.34
C ILE A 181 -6.41 -1.04 1.19
N PHE A 182 -7.21 -2.11 1.13
CA PHE A 182 -6.72 -3.44 0.79
C PHE A 182 -7.35 -3.94 -0.51
N PHE A 183 -6.52 -4.34 -1.48
CA PHE A 183 -6.95 -4.91 -2.74
C PHE A 183 -6.82 -6.42 -2.76
N GLN A 184 -7.91 -7.11 -3.08
CA GLN A 184 -7.97 -8.56 -3.25
C GLN A 184 -8.64 -8.93 -4.57
N ALA A 185 -8.47 -10.19 -5.00
CA ALA A 185 -9.22 -10.76 -6.12
C ALA A 185 -9.27 -12.30 -5.99
N PRO A 186 -10.24 -12.97 -6.64
CA PRO A 186 -10.27 -14.41 -6.77
C PRO A 186 -8.98 -14.96 -7.37
N LEU A 187 -8.57 -16.17 -6.94
CA LEU A 187 -7.31 -16.76 -7.36
C LEU A 187 -7.19 -16.88 -8.89
N GLU A 188 -8.26 -17.30 -9.56
CA GLU A 188 -8.28 -17.46 -11.02
C GLU A 188 -8.01 -16.14 -11.75
N SER A 189 -8.57 -15.05 -11.28
CA SER A 189 -8.37 -13.72 -11.87
C SER A 189 -6.95 -13.22 -11.64
N ARG A 190 -6.39 -13.53 -10.48
CA ARG A 190 -4.98 -13.22 -10.18
C ARG A 190 -4.03 -14.05 -11.03
N ILE A 191 -4.32 -15.35 -11.23
CA ILE A 191 -3.55 -16.23 -12.11
C ILE A 191 -3.55 -15.67 -13.53
N ARG A 192 -4.73 -15.36 -14.10
CA ARG A 192 -4.83 -14.79 -15.46
C ARG A 192 -3.98 -13.52 -15.63
N ARG A 193 -4.06 -12.58 -14.69
CA ARG A 193 -3.28 -11.34 -14.74
C ARG A 193 -1.77 -11.57 -14.67
N VAL A 194 -1.32 -12.47 -13.79
CA VAL A 194 0.10 -12.76 -13.62
C VAL A 194 0.64 -13.53 -14.82
N MET A 195 -0.11 -14.50 -15.39
CA MET A 195 0.27 -15.20 -16.61
C MET A 195 0.49 -14.23 -17.77
N GLN A 196 -0.42 -13.27 -17.96
CA GLN A 196 -0.30 -12.26 -19.02
C GLN A 196 0.94 -11.37 -18.86
N ARG A 197 1.34 -11.11 -17.61
CA ARG A 197 2.48 -10.24 -17.31
C ARG A 197 3.83 -10.97 -17.39
N GLU A 198 3.89 -12.21 -16.96
CA GLU A 198 5.15 -12.91 -16.68
C GLU A 198 5.44 -14.08 -17.63
N ASN A 199 4.51 -14.46 -18.49
CA ASN A 199 4.64 -15.56 -19.45
C ASN A 199 5.05 -16.92 -18.78
N LEU A 200 4.47 -17.22 -17.63
CA LEU A 200 4.67 -18.44 -16.85
C LEU A 200 3.50 -19.42 -17.03
N SER A 201 3.70 -20.69 -16.69
CA SER A 201 2.61 -21.67 -16.66
C SER A 201 1.62 -21.36 -15.53
N GLU A 202 0.36 -21.77 -15.69
CA GLU A 202 -0.68 -21.60 -14.68
C GLU A 202 -0.27 -22.18 -13.32
N LYS A 203 0.33 -23.37 -13.32
CA LYS A 203 0.82 -24.03 -12.10
C LYS A 203 1.91 -23.21 -11.40
N ASP A 204 2.89 -22.71 -12.15
CA ASP A 204 3.99 -21.92 -11.60
C ASP A 204 3.49 -20.60 -11.04
N VAL A 205 2.53 -19.97 -11.75
CA VAL A 205 1.88 -18.74 -11.30
C VAL A 205 1.10 -18.98 -10.01
N ALA A 206 0.32 -20.05 -9.91
CA ALA A 206 -0.42 -20.36 -8.70
C ALA A 206 0.52 -20.56 -7.49
N HIS A 207 1.61 -21.31 -7.67
CA HIS A 207 2.65 -21.47 -6.64
C HIS A 207 3.29 -20.13 -6.25
N LYS A 208 3.59 -19.28 -7.24
CA LYS A 208 4.15 -17.95 -6.99
C LYS A 208 3.18 -17.09 -6.19
N ILE A 209 1.92 -17.03 -6.57
CA ILE A 209 0.88 -16.26 -5.84
C ILE A 209 0.81 -16.69 -4.38
N HIS A 210 0.75 -17.99 -4.11
CA HIS A 210 0.68 -18.49 -2.74
C HIS A 210 1.94 -18.16 -1.93
N ARG A 211 3.11 -18.28 -2.55
CA ARG A 211 4.38 -17.93 -1.91
C ARG A 211 4.42 -16.44 -1.55
N GLU A 212 4.15 -15.55 -2.51
CA GLU A 212 4.21 -14.10 -2.31
C GLU A 212 3.18 -13.62 -1.26
N ASP A 213 1.96 -14.17 -1.29
CA ASP A 213 0.95 -13.82 -0.29
C ASP A 213 1.31 -14.32 1.11
N ARG A 214 1.90 -15.53 1.21
CA ARG A 214 2.41 -16.06 2.48
C ARG A 214 3.53 -15.18 3.03
N HIS A 215 4.50 -14.79 2.19
CA HIS A 215 5.57 -13.88 2.60
C HIS A 215 5.03 -12.58 3.21
N ARG A 216 4.04 -11.98 2.54
CA ARG A 216 3.41 -10.76 3.04
C ARG A 216 2.67 -10.99 4.34
N ALA A 217 1.95 -12.10 4.46
CA ALA A 217 1.20 -12.44 5.66
C ALA A 217 2.13 -12.69 6.85
N ASP A 218 3.22 -13.46 6.66
CA ASP A 218 4.19 -13.78 7.71
C ASP A 218 4.92 -12.52 8.18
N ASN A 219 5.39 -11.68 7.24
CA ASN A 219 6.02 -10.40 7.53
C ASN A 219 5.09 -9.45 8.30
N TYR A 220 3.85 -9.32 7.82
CA TYR A 220 2.86 -8.48 8.46
C TYR A 220 2.54 -8.95 9.88
N HIS A 221 2.34 -10.26 10.06
CA HIS A 221 2.07 -10.84 11.38
C HIS A 221 3.25 -10.63 12.34
N TYR A 222 4.47 -10.83 11.87
CA TYR A 222 5.67 -10.68 12.68
C TYR A 222 5.79 -9.28 13.30
N TYR A 223 5.62 -8.23 12.48
CA TYR A 223 5.78 -6.85 12.95
C TYR A 223 4.54 -6.24 13.59
N THR A 224 3.36 -6.75 13.30
CA THR A 224 2.12 -6.12 13.74
C THR A 224 1.32 -6.97 14.73
N GLY A 225 1.59 -8.28 14.81
CA GLY A 225 0.77 -9.24 15.54
C GLY A 225 -0.64 -9.42 14.95
N ARG A 226 -0.93 -8.82 13.79
CA ARG A 226 -2.27 -8.80 13.17
C ARG A 226 -2.35 -9.76 11.99
N MET A 227 -3.59 -10.13 11.63
CA MET A 227 -3.84 -10.91 10.42
C MET A 227 -3.77 -10.01 9.19
N TRP A 228 -2.90 -10.38 8.23
CA TRP A 228 -2.79 -9.67 6.96
C TRP A 228 -4.07 -9.74 6.14
N GLY A 229 -4.50 -8.61 5.56
CA GLY A 229 -5.71 -8.51 4.75
C GLY A 229 -7.02 -8.59 5.54
N ALA A 230 -6.98 -8.64 6.87
CA ALA A 230 -8.20 -8.57 7.68
C ALA A 230 -8.88 -7.21 7.48
N ALA A 231 -10.17 -7.23 7.13
CA ALA A 231 -10.94 -6.02 6.83
C ALA A 231 -10.93 -4.98 7.97
N ALA A 232 -10.80 -5.44 9.22
CA ALA A 232 -10.71 -4.57 10.39
C ALA A 232 -9.45 -3.69 10.44
N ASN A 233 -8.41 -4.02 9.65
CA ASN A 233 -7.18 -3.23 9.60
C ASN A 233 -7.24 -2.09 8.57
N PHE A 234 -8.26 -2.08 7.72
CA PHE A 234 -8.38 -1.18 6.57
C PHE A 234 -9.69 -0.40 6.59
N ASP A 235 -9.69 0.80 6.06
CA ASP A 235 -10.90 1.60 5.88
C ASP A 235 -11.73 1.04 4.71
N LEU A 236 -11.06 0.42 3.71
CA LEU A 236 -11.65 -0.21 2.55
C LEU A 236 -10.98 -1.52 2.19
N THR A 237 -11.78 -2.54 1.89
CA THR A 237 -11.32 -3.76 1.24
C THR A 237 -12.05 -3.92 -0.09
N ILE A 238 -11.30 -3.98 -1.18
CA ILE A 238 -11.86 -3.93 -2.53
C ILE A 238 -11.51 -5.21 -3.29
N ASN A 239 -12.53 -5.87 -3.82
CA ASN A 239 -12.36 -6.94 -4.79
C ASN A 239 -12.21 -6.33 -6.18
N THR A 240 -11.05 -6.52 -6.83
CA THR A 240 -10.74 -5.96 -8.14
C THR A 240 -11.24 -6.79 -9.31
N ASP A 241 -11.92 -7.90 -9.04
CA ASP A 241 -12.59 -8.75 -10.01
C ASP A 241 -14.11 -8.57 -9.94
N LEU A 242 -14.58 -7.36 -9.65
CA LEU A 242 -15.98 -7.03 -9.81
C LEU A 242 -16.26 -7.11 -11.32
N GLY A 243 -16.69 -8.31 -11.74
CA GLY A 243 -17.00 -8.58 -13.12
C GLY A 243 -17.97 -7.53 -13.66
N VAL A 244 -17.48 -6.71 -14.55
CA VAL A 244 -18.33 -6.08 -15.54
C VAL A 244 -18.53 -7.17 -16.60
N SER A 245 -19.53 -8.03 -16.35
CA SER A 245 -20.11 -8.91 -17.37
C SER A 245 -20.87 -8.07 -18.37
#